data_3d6a6f77eb355875c26521694a8559aa
#
_entry.id   3d6a6f77eb355875c26521694a8559aa
#
_cell.length_a   1.000
_cell.length_b   1.000
_cell.length_c   1.000
_cell.angle_alpha   90.00
_cell.angle_beta   90.00
_cell.angle_gamma   90.00
#
_symmetry.space_group_name_H-M   'P 1'
#
loop_
_entity.id
_entity.type
_entity.pdbx_description
1 polymer ?
#
loop_
_entity_poly.entity_id
_entity_poly.type
_entity_poly.pdbx_seq_one_letter_code
_entity_poly.pdbx_strand_id
1 'polypeptide(L)'
;MLVIALATTLCANVFINGVAFLIPTLHAERGLDLAEAGLVSALPSFGMVVTLIAWGYLVDRFGERIVLAVGSALTAAAAFAAASVDSLVAVGIFLFLGGMAAASSNSASGRLVVGWFPPHQRGLVMGIRQTAQPLGVGLGALVIPQLAQSSGVSAALLFPAIACAAAAVVSAVGVVDPPRPPRAEARPEDLVNPYRGSSTLWRIHAVSVLLVVPQCVVWTFTLVWLMTDRGWSAASAGAMVTFAQILGAAGRIAAGRWSDKVGSRLHPVRTIAIGAAVAMGLLAVTDLIHSPLSIAVMVVASVVTVSDNGLAFTAIAELAGPFWSGRALGTQNTSQLLTAGIVPPVFGALITMASFPLAFAVCALFPLIALPLVPVAADPLRNQPPTT
;
A
#
# COMPACT_ATOMS: atom_id res chain seq x y z
N MET A 1 3.74 6.44 19.30
CA MET A 1 2.64 6.09 18.39
C MET A 1 3.13 5.70 16.99
N LEU A 2 3.95 6.51 16.29
CA LEU A 2 4.43 6.18 14.94
C LEU A 2 5.14 4.82 14.86
N VAL A 3 6.07 4.54 15.76
CA VAL A 3 6.83 3.26 15.78
C VAL A 3 5.88 2.06 15.93
N ILE A 4 4.88 2.15 16.80
CA ILE A 4 3.89 1.09 16.99
C ILE A 4 3.04 0.91 15.73
N ALA A 5 2.55 2.01 15.15
CA ALA A 5 1.79 1.97 13.90
C ALA A 5 2.61 1.36 12.75
N LEU A 6 3.89 1.75 12.64
CA LEU A 6 4.82 1.21 11.64
C LEU A 6 5.03 -0.29 11.86
N ALA A 7 5.37 -0.71 13.07
CA ALA A 7 5.64 -2.11 13.41
C ALA A 7 4.41 -3.00 13.18
N THR A 8 3.23 -2.58 13.63
CA THR A 8 1.99 -3.33 13.44
C THR A 8 1.64 -3.47 11.95
N THR A 9 1.78 -2.38 11.19
CA THR A 9 1.55 -2.41 9.74
C THR A 9 2.59 -3.26 9.00
N LEU A 10 3.85 -3.23 9.45
CA LEU A 10 4.91 -4.08 8.91
C LEU A 10 4.59 -5.56 9.13
N CYS A 11 4.22 -5.98 10.35
CA CYS A 11 3.84 -7.37 10.65
C CYS A 11 2.67 -7.84 9.78
N ALA A 12 1.63 -7.00 9.60
CA ALA A 12 0.53 -7.31 8.71
C ALA A 12 1.00 -7.48 7.25
N ASN A 13 1.94 -6.65 6.77
CA ASN A 13 2.49 -6.77 5.42
C ASN A 13 3.39 -7.99 5.25
N VAL A 14 4.10 -8.44 6.29
CA VAL A 14 4.81 -9.73 6.29
C VAL A 14 3.82 -10.87 6.06
N PHE A 15 2.66 -10.85 6.72
CA PHE A 15 1.62 -11.88 6.51
C PHE A 15 1.03 -11.79 5.09
N ILE A 16 0.57 -10.60 4.67
CA ILE A 16 -0.16 -10.42 3.40
C ILE A 16 0.73 -10.77 2.20
N ASN A 17 1.96 -10.28 2.17
CA ASN A 17 2.85 -10.43 1.02
C ASN A 17 3.82 -11.63 1.18
N GLY A 18 4.01 -12.11 2.40
CA GLY A 18 4.94 -13.18 2.71
C GLY A 18 4.57 -14.53 2.07
N VAL A 19 3.27 -14.79 1.92
CA VAL A 19 2.77 -16.03 1.32
C VAL A 19 3.25 -16.20 -0.13
N ALA A 20 3.50 -15.12 -0.86
CA ALA A 20 4.05 -15.19 -2.21
C ALA A 20 5.45 -15.84 -2.25
N PHE A 21 6.21 -15.72 -1.18
CA PHE A 21 7.54 -16.34 -1.07
C PHE A 21 7.51 -17.85 -0.78
N LEU A 22 6.32 -18.42 -0.54
CA LEU A 22 6.09 -19.86 -0.42
C LEU A 22 5.84 -20.55 -1.78
N ILE A 23 5.60 -19.78 -2.86
CA ILE A 23 5.27 -20.34 -4.19
C ILE A 23 6.27 -21.41 -4.62
N PRO A 24 7.60 -21.22 -4.56
CA PRO A 24 8.56 -22.25 -4.97
C PRO A 24 8.44 -23.54 -4.16
N THR A 25 8.24 -23.42 -2.83
CA THR A 25 8.09 -24.57 -1.93
C THR A 25 6.74 -25.28 -2.14
N LEU A 26 5.66 -24.55 -2.34
CA LEU A 26 4.34 -25.11 -2.65
C LEU A 26 4.36 -25.87 -3.98
N HIS A 27 5.06 -25.34 -4.98
CA HIS A 27 5.24 -26.01 -6.27
C HIS A 27 6.07 -27.31 -6.12
N ALA A 28 7.21 -27.23 -5.42
CA ALA A 28 8.14 -28.37 -5.30
C ALA A 28 7.62 -29.47 -4.36
N GLU A 29 7.03 -29.13 -3.21
CA GLU A 29 6.66 -30.10 -2.16
C GLU A 29 5.19 -30.56 -2.24
N ARG A 30 4.28 -29.71 -2.73
CA ARG A 30 2.85 -30.01 -2.80
C ARG A 30 2.34 -30.29 -4.21
N GLY A 31 3.23 -30.22 -5.24
CA GLY A 31 2.91 -30.51 -6.63
C GLY A 31 1.93 -29.53 -7.28
N LEU A 32 1.71 -28.35 -6.67
CA LEU A 32 0.84 -27.31 -7.21
C LEU A 32 1.44 -26.73 -8.49
N ASP A 33 0.58 -26.46 -9.46
CA ASP A 33 1.04 -25.63 -10.59
C ASP A 33 1.26 -24.17 -10.14
N LEU A 34 1.95 -23.39 -10.99
CA LEU A 34 2.29 -22.00 -10.66
C LEU A 34 1.05 -21.10 -10.53
N ALA A 35 -0.04 -21.43 -11.22
CA ALA A 35 -1.29 -20.67 -11.16
C ALA A 35 -2.01 -20.96 -9.83
N GLU A 36 -2.05 -22.22 -9.40
CA GLU A 36 -2.61 -22.63 -8.11
C GLU A 36 -1.82 -22.03 -6.94
N ALA A 37 -0.49 -22.12 -6.97
CA ALA A 37 0.37 -21.51 -5.96
C ALA A 37 0.24 -19.98 -5.93
N GLY A 38 0.11 -19.36 -7.09
CA GLY A 38 -0.17 -17.94 -7.25
C GLY A 38 -1.52 -17.54 -6.65
N LEU A 39 -2.57 -18.35 -6.89
CA LEU A 39 -3.89 -18.12 -6.31
C LEU A 39 -3.85 -18.19 -4.78
N VAL A 40 -3.20 -19.22 -4.21
CA VAL A 40 -3.04 -19.34 -2.76
C VAL A 40 -2.32 -18.12 -2.18
N SER A 41 -1.28 -17.64 -2.84
CA SER A 41 -0.52 -16.46 -2.40
C SER A 41 -1.31 -15.15 -2.46
N ALA A 42 -2.33 -15.06 -3.33
CA ALA A 42 -3.19 -13.90 -3.47
C ALA A 42 -4.35 -13.85 -2.46
N LEU A 43 -4.69 -14.98 -1.81
CA LEU A 43 -5.82 -15.06 -0.89
C LEU A 43 -5.80 -14.04 0.25
N PRO A 44 -4.66 -13.74 0.91
CA PRO A 44 -4.64 -12.69 1.92
C PRO A 44 -5.04 -11.32 1.36
N SER A 45 -4.58 -10.98 0.16
CA SER A 45 -4.93 -9.71 -0.49
C SER A 45 -6.42 -9.64 -0.86
N PHE A 46 -7.01 -10.73 -1.34
CA PHE A 46 -8.45 -10.81 -1.60
C PHE A 46 -9.26 -10.65 -0.32
N GLY A 47 -8.87 -11.33 0.77
CA GLY A 47 -9.50 -11.17 2.08
C GLY A 47 -9.44 -9.72 2.56
N MET A 48 -8.29 -9.06 2.41
CA MET A 48 -8.11 -7.67 2.79
C MET A 48 -9.08 -6.73 2.05
N VAL A 49 -9.22 -6.87 0.73
CA VAL A 49 -10.12 -6.02 -0.09
C VAL A 49 -11.56 -6.05 0.44
N VAL A 50 -12.04 -7.23 0.83
CA VAL A 50 -13.43 -7.43 1.28
C VAL A 50 -13.75 -6.66 2.57
N THR A 51 -12.78 -6.46 3.46
CA THR A 51 -13.05 -5.95 4.82
C THR A 51 -12.48 -4.57 5.12
N LEU A 52 -11.66 -3.97 4.23
CA LEU A 52 -11.02 -2.66 4.47
C LEU A 52 -11.99 -1.57 4.91
N ILE A 53 -13.13 -1.44 4.23
CA ILE A 53 -14.14 -0.40 4.57
C ILE A 53 -14.81 -0.72 5.90
N ALA A 54 -15.10 -2.02 6.16
CA ALA A 54 -15.68 -2.45 7.43
C ALA A 54 -14.74 -2.16 8.61
N TRP A 55 -13.45 -2.47 8.49
CA TRP A 55 -12.46 -2.10 9.49
C TRP A 55 -12.34 -0.60 9.65
N GLY A 56 -12.44 0.17 8.58
CA GLY A 56 -12.51 1.62 8.64
C GLY A 56 -13.67 2.12 9.49
N TYR A 57 -14.87 1.53 9.33
CA TYR A 57 -16.03 1.83 10.17
C TYR A 57 -15.79 1.46 11.64
N LEU A 58 -15.19 0.30 11.90
CA LEU A 58 -14.88 -0.14 13.26
C LEU A 58 -13.87 0.79 13.95
N VAL A 59 -12.84 1.27 13.24
CA VAL A 59 -11.90 2.27 13.74
C VAL A 59 -12.61 3.57 14.10
N ASP A 60 -13.52 4.04 13.23
CA ASP A 60 -14.29 5.27 13.48
C ASP A 60 -15.17 5.15 14.72
N ARG A 61 -15.60 3.92 15.07
CA ARG A 61 -16.51 3.67 16.20
C ARG A 61 -15.80 3.32 17.50
N PHE A 62 -14.81 2.43 17.46
CA PHE A 62 -14.19 1.80 18.63
C PHE A 62 -12.79 2.31 18.95
N GLY A 63 -12.16 3.05 18.04
CA GLY A 63 -10.80 3.55 18.21
C GLY A 63 -9.73 2.66 17.57
N GLU A 64 -8.55 3.21 17.54
CA GLU A 64 -7.38 2.64 16.87
C GLU A 64 -6.78 1.49 17.67
N ARG A 65 -6.72 1.63 18.99
CA ARG A 65 -6.14 0.63 19.91
C ARG A 65 -6.84 -0.71 19.80
N ILE A 66 -8.16 -0.73 19.95
CA ILE A 66 -8.97 -1.96 19.90
C ILE A 66 -8.86 -2.60 18.53
N VAL A 67 -9.00 -1.81 17.48
CA VAL A 67 -8.99 -2.33 16.10
C VAL A 67 -7.63 -2.90 15.72
N LEU A 68 -6.52 -2.25 16.07
CA LEU A 68 -5.17 -2.77 15.83
C LEU A 68 -4.91 -4.05 16.64
N ALA A 69 -5.28 -4.07 17.92
CA ALA A 69 -5.07 -5.23 18.78
C ALA A 69 -5.89 -6.44 18.32
N VAL A 70 -7.20 -6.26 18.13
CA VAL A 70 -8.10 -7.34 17.71
C VAL A 70 -7.77 -7.82 16.29
N GLY A 71 -7.56 -6.90 15.34
CA GLY A 71 -7.22 -7.26 13.97
C GLY A 71 -5.89 -8.02 13.88
N SER A 72 -4.86 -7.58 14.61
CA SER A 72 -3.58 -8.29 14.65
C SER A 72 -3.70 -9.65 15.34
N ALA A 73 -4.50 -9.77 16.42
CA ALA A 73 -4.75 -11.04 17.09
C ALA A 73 -5.49 -12.03 16.18
N LEU A 74 -6.51 -11.58 15.45
CA LEU A 74 -7.23 -12.41 14.48
C LEU A 74 -6.34 -12.82 13.31
N THR A 75 -5.46 -11.92 12.83
CA THR A 75 -4.47 -12.26 11.80
C THR A 75 -3.50 -13.33 12.29
N ALA A 76 -3.01 -13.19 13.53
CA ALA A 76 -2.13 -14.19 14.16
C ALA A 76 -2.85 -15.54 14.30
N ALA A 77 -4.07 -15.55 14.81
CA ALA A 77 -4.87 -16.78 14.98
C ALA A 77 -5.10 -17.49 13.64
N ALA A 78 -5.44 -16.74 12.59
CA ALA A 78 -5.61 -17.29 11.25
C ALA A 78 -4.30 -17.84 10.68
N ALA A 79 -3.17 -17.15 10.87
CA ALA A 79 -1.85 -17.62 10.44
C ALA A 79 -1.41 -18.89 11.21
N PHE A 80 -1.65 -18.96 12.53
CA PHE A 80 -1.42 -20.17 13.33
C PHE A 80 -2.31 -21.32 12.86
N ALA A 81 -3.59 -21.08 12.58
CA ALA A 81 -4.50 -22.09 12.05
C ALA A 81 -4.01 -22.59 10.68
N ALA A 82 -3.60 -21.68 9.78
CA ALA A 82 -3.03 -22.05 8.48
C ALA A 82 -1.75 -22.92 8.62
N ALA A 83 -0.91 -22.62 9.62
CA ALA A 83 0.30 -23.40 9.92
C ALA A 83 0.01 -24.79 10.51
N SER A 84 -1.19 -24.99 11.09
CA SER A 84 -1.58 -26.20 11.83
C SER A 84 -2.40 -27.21 11.03
N VAL A 85 -2.72 -26.90 9.76
CA VAL A 85 -3.53 -27.76 8.90
C VAL A 85 -2.75 -28.22 7.66
N ASP A 86 -3.00 -29.46 7.22
CA ASP A 86 -2.36 -30.05 6.06
C ASP A 86 -3.13 -29.81 4.76
N SER A 87 -4.45 -29.64 4.86
CA SER A 87 -5.30 -29.40 3.70
C SER A 87 -5.03 -28.05 3.07
N LEU A 88 -4.66 -28.01 1.80
CA LEU A 88 -4.42 -26.78 1.05
C LEU A 88 -5.64 -25.86 1.03
N VAL A 89 -6.84 -26.44 0.92
CA VAL A 89 -8.09 -25.67 0.96
C VAL A 89 -8.26 -25.00 2.31
N ALA A 90 -7.98 -25.71 3.41
CA ALA A 90 -8.04 -25.15 4.76
C ALA A 90 -6.98 -24.05 4.95
N VAL A 91 -5.73 -24.27 4.50
CA VAL A 91 -4.70 -23.23 4.45
C VAL A 91 -5.21 -21.99 3.73
N GLY A 92 -5.76 -22.15 2.52
CA GLY A 92 -6.31 -21.05 1.73
C GLY A 92 -7.41 -20.28 2.44
N ILE A 93 -8.35 -20.99 3.10
CA ILE A 93 -9.41 -20.35 3.89
C ILE A 93 -8.82 -19.51 5.02
N PHE A 94 -7.87 -20.05 5.78
CA PHE A 94 -7.26 -19.31 6.88
C PHE A 94 -6.38 -18.14 6.38
N LEU A 95 -5.71 -18.26 5.24
CA LEU A 95 -4.98 -17.15 4.63
C LEU A 95 -5.94 -16.03 4.19
N PHE A 96 -7.09 -16.37 3.61
CA PHE A 96 -8.13 -15.39 3.27
C PHE A 96 -8.70 -14.70 4.51
N LEU A 97 -9.07 -15.47 5.54
CA LEU A 97 -9.57 -14.91 6.81
C LEU A 97 -8.52 -14.04 7.52
N GLY A 98 -7.26 -14.47 7.50
CA GLY A 98 -6.14 -13.68 8.02
C GLY A 98 -5.97 -12.36 7.26
N GLY A 99 -6.13 -12.37 5.95
CA GLY A 99 -6.15 -11.17 5.12
C GLY A 99 -7.30 -10.23 5.47
N MET A 100 -8.50 -10.78 5.70
CA MET A 100 -9.64 -10.00 6.18
C MET A 100 -9.32 -9.28 7.51
N ALA A 101 -8.64 -9.93 8.42
CA ALA A 101 -8.25 -9.36 9.71
C ALA A 101 -7.10 -8.34 9.57
N ALA A 102 -6.09 -8.63 8.73
CA ALA A 102 -4.92 -7.77 8.51
C ALA A 102 -5.27 -6.40 7.92
N ALA A 103 -6.41 -6.28 7.23
CA ALA A 103 -6.95 -5.02 6.72
C ALA A 103 -7.14 -3.94 7.81
N SER A 104 -7.33 -4.35 9.06
CA SER A 104 -7.44 -3.46 10.23
C SER A 104 -6.23 -2.52 10.36
N SER A 105 -5.02 -3.03 10.10
CA SER A 105 -3.78 -2.27 10.25
C SER A 105 -3.69 -1.08 9.28
N ASN A 106 -4.19 -1.25 8.05
CA ASN A 106 -4.18 -0.19 7.04
C ASN A 106 -5.11 0.98 7.39
N SER A 107 -6.32 0.67 7.86
CA SER A 107 -7.30 1.69 8.24
C SER A 107 -6.91 2.40 9.55
N ALA A 108 -6.51 1.65 10.58
CA ALA A 108 -6.24 2.21 11.90
C ALA A 108 -4.91 2.96 11.99
N SER A 109 -3.83 2.44 11.39
CA SER A 109 -2.51 3.09 11.49
C SER A 109 -2.45 4.45 10.80
N GLY A 110 -3.13 4.61 9.65
CA GLY A 110 -3.22 5.90 8.96
C GLY A 110 -3.95 6.94 9.80
N ARG A 111 -5.03 6.55 10.44
CA ARG A 111 -5.81 7.41 11.31
C ARG A 111 -5.06 7.79 12.60
N LEU A 112 -4.31 6.84 13.17
CA LEU A 112 -3.44 7.09 14.33
C LEU A 112 -2.43 8.22 14.03
N VAL A 113 -1.86 8.24 12.82
CA VAL A 113 -0.95 9.29 12.37
C VAL A 113 -1.66 10.65 12.34
N VAL A 114 -2.81 10.73 11.68
CA VAL A 114 -3.52 12.01 11.53
C VAL A 114 -4.04 12.53 12.89
N GLY A 115 -4.40 11.64 13.80
CA GLY A 115 -4.91 12.01 15.11
C GLY A 115 -3.86 12.51 16.10
N TRP A 116 -2.62 11.96 16.05
CA TRP A 116 -1.54 12.30 16.99
C TRP A 116 -0.61 13.40 16.54
N PHE A 117 -0.48 13.59 15.22
CA PHE A 117 0.51 14.54 14.69
C PHE A 117 -0.17 15.82 14.19
N PRO A 118 0.44 16.99 14.46
CA PRO A 118 -0.10 18.25 14.00
C PRO A 118 -0.05 18.32 12.46
N PRO A 119 -0.93 19.11 11.82
CA PRO A 119 -1.06 19.17 10.36
C PRO A 119 0.27 19.35 9.61
N HIS A 120 1.18 20.19 10.13
CA HIS A 120 2.48 20.51 9.52
C HIS A 120 3.53 19.37 9.59
N GLN A 121 3.20 18.24 10.21
CA GLN A 121 4.07 17.05 10.31
C GLN A 121 3.43 15.79 9.71
N ARG A 122 2.13 15.81 9.42
CA ARG A 122 1.39 14.61 8.98
C ARG A 122 1.90 14.05 7.66
N GLY A 123 2.34 14.90 6.75
CA GLY A 123 2.92 14.47 5.47
C GLY A 123 4.17 13.62 5.67
N LEU A 124 5.13 14.13 6.45
CA LEU A 124 6.35 13.41 6.80
C LEU A 124 6.04 12.08 7.50
N VAL A 125 5.21 12.13 8.53
CA VAL A 125 4.89 10.95 9.36
C VAL A 125 4.12 9.90 8.55
N MET A 126 3.21 10.31 7.66
CA MET A 126 2.51 9.40 6.76
C MET A 126 3.48 8.79 5.73
N GLY A 127 4.42 9.57 5.20
CA GLY A 127 5.49 9.07 4.33
C GLY A 127 6.31 7.96 5.03
N ILE A 128 6.72 8.17 6.28
CA ILE A 128 7.40 7.15 7.09
C ILE A 128 6.50 5.93 7.30
N ARG A 129 5.24 6.11 7.67
CA ARG A 129 4.29 4.99 7.84
C ARG A 129 4.16 4.15 6.57
N GLN A 130 4.17 4.76 5.40
CA GLN A 130 4.05 4.06 4.12
C GLN A 130 5.27 3.19 3.77
N THR A 131 6.39 3.34 4.48
CA THR A 131 7.54 2.44 4.33
C THR A 131 7.31 1.06 4.97
N ALA A 132 6.27 0.91 5.81
CA ALA A 132 5.93 -0.38 6.42
C ALA A 132 5.68 -1.49 5.39
N GLN A 133 5.10 -1.15 4.23
CA GLN A 133 4.82 -2.12 3.17
C GLN A 133 6.11 -2.67 2.54
N PRO A 134 7.00 -1.86 1.94
CA PRO A 134 8.24 -2.40 1.37
C PRO A 134 9.14 -3.06 2.42
N LEU A 135 9.16 -2.58 3.67
CA LEU A 135 9.91 -3.22 4.75
C LEU A 135 9.32 -4.60 5.12
N GLY A 136 7.98 -4.71 5.18
CA GLY A 136 7.32 -5.99 5.45
C GLY A 136 7.54 -7.01 4.33
N VAL A 137 7.46 -6.56 3.06
CA VAL A 137 7.80 -7.40 1.90
C VAL A 137 9.26 -7.87 1.96
N GLY A 138 10.20 -6.95 2.22
CA GLY A 138 11.62 -7.27 2.32
C GLY A 138 11.93 -8.26 3.45
N LEU A 139 11.34 -8.07 4.62
CA LEU A 139 11.49 -8.98 5.75
C LEU A 139 10.90 -10.37 5.45
N GLY A 140 9.73 -10.43 4.81
CA GLY A 140 9.12 -11.67 4.34
C GLY A 140 9.99 -12.40 3.33
N ALA A 141 10.53 -11.68 2.34
CA ALA A 141 11.44 -12.23 1.33
C ALA A 141 12.73 -12.81 1.92
N LEU A 142 13.23 -12.20 3.00
CA LEU A 142 14.45 -12.64 3.66
C LEU A 142 14.25 -13.89 4.52
N VAL A 143 13.13 -13.97 5.25
CA VAL A 143 12.95 -14.98 6.30
C VAL A 143 12.12 -16.18 5.83
N ILE A 144 11.02 -15.93 5.11
CA ILE A 144 10.04 -16.98 4.77
C ILE A 144 10.61 -18.09 3.89
N PRO A 145 11.37 -17.81 2.79
CA PRO A 145 11.96 -18.89 1.96
C PRO A 145 12.93 -19.75 2.74
N GLN A 146 13.72 -19.17 3.64
CA GLN A 146 14.70 -19.92 4.44
C GLN A 146 14.01 -20.88 5.42
N LEU A 147 12.94 -20.42 6.10
CA LEU A 147 12.14 -21.26 6.98
C LEU A 147 11.40 -22.34 6.20
N ALA A 148 10.87 -22.01 5.03
CA ALA A 148 10.19 -22.98 4.18
C ALA A 148 11.13 -24.10 3.72
N GLN A 149 12.34 -23.78 3.29
CA GLN A 149 13.34 -24.76 2.87
C GLN A 149 13.89 -25.62 4.00
N SER A 150 14.09 -25.04 5.20
CA SER A 150 14.68 -25.75 6.34
C SER A 150 13.68 -26.54 7.17
N SER A 151 12.43 -26.09 7.26
CA SER A 151 11.45 -26.59 8.24
C SER A 151 10.03 -26.70 7.67
N GLY A 152 9.85 -26.49 6.37
CA GLY A 152 8.59 -26.65 5.66
C GLY A 152 7.65 -25.43 5.74
N VAL A 153 6.56 -25.52 4.98
CA VAL A 153 5.56 -24.44 4.82
C VAL A 153 4.92 -24.02 6.16
N SER A 154 4.62 -24.99 7.03
CA SER A 154 4.03 -24.71 8.36
C SER A 154 4.93 -23.84 9.22
N ALA A 155 6.23 -24.14 9.28
CA ALA A 155 7.20 -23.34 10.03
C ALA A 155 7.33 -21.92 9.45
N ALA A 156 7.31 -21.79 8.14
CA ALA A 156 7.35 -20.50 7.46
C ALA A 156 6.11 -19.63 7.76
N LEU A 157 4.93 -20.23 7.91
CA LEU A 157 3.69 -19.53 8.30
C LEU A 157 3.66 -19.16 9.78
N LEU A 158 4.40 -19.83 10.65
CA LEU A 158 4.53 -19.45 12.06
C LEU A 158 5.25 -18.11 12.22
N PHE A 159 6.16 -17.73 11.33
CA PHE A 159 6.86 -16.45 11.42
C PHE A 159 5.91 -15.24 11.38
N PRO A 160 5.06 -15.06 10.35
CA PRO A 160 4.08 -13.97 10.36
C PRO A 160 3.03 -14.13 11.48
N ALA A 161 2.70 -15.36 11.90
CA ALA A 161 1.79 -15.59 13.01
C ALA A 161 2.33 -15.02 14.33
N ILE A 162 3.59 -15.33 14.68
CA ILE A 162 4.26 -14.80 15.87
C ILE A 162 4.43 -13.27 15.76
N ALA A 163 4.83 -12.77 14.60
CA ALA A 163 4.95 -11.32 14.37
C ALA A 163 3.63 -10.58 14.59
N CYS A 164 2.51 -11.09 14.06
CA CYS A 164 1.19 -10.52 14.27
C CYS A 164 0.69 -10.68 15.72
N ALA A 165 1.02 -11.78 16.41
CA ALA A 165 0.72 -11.95 17.84
C ALA A 165 1.46 -10.91 18.69
N ALA A 166 2.75 -10.69 18.41
CA ALA A 166 3.53 -9.64 19.08
C ALA A 166 2.93 -8.24 18.77
N ALA A 167 2.54 -7.98 17.51
CA ALA A 167 1.88 -6.75 17.14
C ALA A 167 0.54 -6.53 17.86
N ALA A 168 -0.23 -7.59 18.11
CA ALA A 168 -1.47 -7.52 18.88
C ALA A 168 -1.21 -7.10 20.33
N VAL A 169 -0.23 -7.71 21.00
CA VAL A 169 0.17 -7.35 22.37
C VAL A 169 0.68 -5.91 22.44
N VAL A 170 1.61 -5.54 21.53
CA VAL A 170 2.17 -4.19 21.46
C VAL A 170 1.07 -3.15 21.22
N SER A 171 0.10 -3.47 20.36
CA SER A 171 -1.03 -2.58 20.10
C SER A 171 -1.96 -2.46 21.30
N ALA A 172 -2.27 -3.58 21.98
CA ALA A 172 -3.14 -3.59 23.15
C ALA A 172 -2.58 -2.79 24.33
N VAL A 173 -1.27 -2.84 24.53
CA VAL A 173 -0.59 -2.17 25.67
C VAL A 173 -0.12 -0.77 25.30
N GLY A 174 0.44 -0.59 24.10
CA GLY A 174 1.20 0.60 23.74
C GLY A 174 0.43 1.64 22.92
N VAL A 175 -0.68 1.26 22.25
CA VAL A 175 -1.47 2.23 21.49
C VAL A 175 -2.37 3.02 22.44
N VAL A 176 -2.28 4.33 22.33
CA VAL A 176 -3.22 5.27 22.95
C VAL A 176 -4.02 5.92 21.83
N ASP A 177 -5.33 5.86 21.92
CA ASP A 177 -6.21 6.49 20.95
C ASP A 177 -5.99 8.02 20.93
N PRO A 178 -5.94 8.65 19.78
CA PRO A 178 -5.80 10.10 19.72
C PRO A 178 -7.03 10.79 20.33
N PRO A 179 -6.83 11.93 21.00
CA PRO A 179 -7.92 12.67 21.60
C PRO A 179 -8.93 13.09 20.52
N ARG A 180 -10.19 12.82 20.78
CA ARG A 180 -11.31 13.26 19.95
C ARG A 180 -12.49 13.60 20.85
N PRO A 181 -13.31 14.59 20.47
CA PRO A 181 -14.49 14.90 21.24
C PRO A 181 -15.44 13.69 21.29
N PRO A 182 -16.14 13.46 22.41
CA PRO A 182 -17.22 12.50 22.46
C PRO A 182 -18.22 12.75 21.33
N ARG A 183 -18.76 11.70 20.72
CA ARG A 183 -19.68 11.85 19.58
C ARG A 183 -20.91 12.71 19.91
N ALA A 184 -21.32 12.72 21.18
CA ALA A 184 -22.43 13.56 21.68
C ALA A 184 -22.10 15.07 21.70
N GLU A 185 -20.82 15.42 21.81
CA GLU A 185 -20.30 16.77 21.84
C GLU A 185 -19.70 17.24 20.51
N ALA A 186 -19.71 16.32 19.51
CA ALA A 186 -19.17 16.60 18.19
C ALA A 186 -20.01 17.66 17.46
N ARG A 187 -19.34 18.52 16.72
CA ARG A 187 -20.04 19.48 15.87
C ARG A 187 -20.88 18.74 14.83
N PRO A 188 -22.09 19.18 14.51
CA PRO A 188 -22.95 18.53 13.54
C PRO A 188 -22.25 18.30 12.19
N GLU A 189 -21.41 19.24 11.77
CA GLU A 189 -20.62 19.17 10.53
C GLU A 189 -19.62 18.02 10.50
N ASP A 190 -19.01 17.64 11.65
CA ASP A 190 -18.06 16.54 11.77
C ASP A 190 -18.75 15.15 11.68
N LEU A 191 -20.05 15.10 11.91
CA LEU A 191 -20.87 13.88 11.85
C LEU A 191 -21.48 13.64 10.46
N VAL A 192 -21.58 14.68 9.63
CA VAL A 192 -22.15 14.58 8.28
C VAL A 192 -21.27 13.67 7.41
N ASN A 193 -21.90 12.91 6.52
CA ASN A 193 -21.18 12.09 5.54
C ASN A 193 -20.42 12.99 4.55
N PRO A 194 -19.07 13.00 4.54
CA PRO A 194 -18.28 13.90 3.70
C PRO A 194 -18.34 13.55 2.21
N TYR A 195 -18.94 12.42 1.85
CA TYR A 195 -19.19 12.01 0.47
C TYR A 195 -20.50 12.57 -0.10
N ARG A 196 -21.36 13.13 0.78
CA ARG A 196 -22.62 13.77 0.35
C ARG A 196 -22.42 15.27 0.19
N GLY A 197 -22.82 15.79 -0.94
CA GLY A 197 -22.74 17.24 -1.22
C GLY A 197 -21.38 17.73 -1.76
N SER A 198 -20.33 16.89 -1.77
CA SER A 198 -19.03 17.24 -2.35
C SER A 198 -18.42 16.06 -3.10
N SER A 199 -17.88 16.32 -4.28
CA SER A 199 -17.12 15.33 -5.05
C SER A 199 -15.64 15.25 -4.66
N THR A 200 -15.17 16.04 -3.69
CA THR A 200 -13.75 16.20 -3.38
C THR A 200 -13.07 14.89 -3.02
N LEU A 201 -13.62 14.11 -2.10
CA LEU A 201 -13.05 12.81 -1.72
C LEU A 201 -13.08 11.82 -2.89
N TRP A 202 -14.18 11.76 -3.64
CA TRP A 202 -14.27 10.91 -4.84
C TRP A 202 -13.24 11.26 -5.90
N ARG A 203 -12.97 12.55 -6.11
CA ARG A 203 -11.91 13.02 -7.02
C ARG A 203 -10.54 12.58 -6.54
N ILE A 204 -10.23 12.66 -5.23
CA ILE A 204 -8.95 12.21 -4.68
C ILE A 204 -8.81 10.70 -4.83
N HIS A 205 -9.85 9.91 -4.57
CA HIS A 205 -9.84 8.47 -4.82
C HIS A 205 -9.59 8.14 -6.30
N ALA A 206 -10.26 8.83 -7.22
CA ALA A 206 -10.04 8.67 -8.66
C ALA A 206 -8.61 9.02 -9.08
N VAL A 207 -8.05 10.13 -8.57
CA VAL A 207 -6.64 10.50 -8.78
C VAL A 207 -5.71 9.38 -8.31
N SER A 208 -5.95 8.85 -7.11
CA SER A 208 -5.11 7.76 -6.57
C SER A 208 -5.21 6.48 -7.38
N VAL A 209 -6.40 6.10 -7.85
CA VAL A 209 -6.61 4.96 -8.76
C VAL A 209 -5.78 5.13 -10.03
N LEU A 210 -5.83 6.32 -10.64
CA LEU A 210 -5.08 6.62 -11.86
C LEU A 210 -3.57 6.61 -11.63
N LEU A 211 -3.09 7.14 -10.49
CA LEU A 211 -1.65 7.18 -10.17
C LEU A 211 -1.09 5.82 -9.72
N VAL A 212 -1.92 4.93 -9.18
CA VAL A 212 -1.52 3.55 -8.87
C VAL A 212 -1.21 2.72 -10.11
N VAL A 213 -1.80 3.05 -11.29
CA VAL A 213 -1.53 2.30 -12.53
C VAL A 213 -0.03 2.31 -12.89
N PRO A 214 0.63 3.46 -13.09
CA PRO A 214 2.07 3.49 -13.38
C PRO A 214 2.91 2.87 -12.26
N GLN A 215 2.54 3.05 -10.99
CA GLN A 215 3.21 2.40 -9.88
C GLN A 215 3.17 0.88 -10.00
N CYS A 216 2.00 0.30 -10.29
CA CYS A 216 1.84 -1.16 -10.44
C CYS A 216 2.61 -1.69 -11.64
N VAL A 217 2.59 -0.99 -12.78
CA VAL A 217 3.35 -1.40 -13.98
C VAL A 217 4.84 -1.42 -13.69
N VAL A 218 5.37 -0.34 -13.13
CA VAL A 218 6.79 -0.26 -12.76
C VAL A 218 7.13 -1.35 -11.74
N TRP A 219 6.34 -1.51 -10.68
CA TRP A 219 6.61 -2.50 -9.65
C TRP A 219 6.61 -3.94 -10.17
N THR A 220 5.63 -4.28 -11.00
CA THR A 220 5.44 -5.65 -11.49
C THR A 220 6.43 -6.00 -12.60
N PHE A 221 6.68 -5.08 -13.54
CA PHE A 221 7.35 -5.43 -14.77
C PHE A 221 8.81 -4.99 -14.86
N THR A 222 9.34 -4.18 -13.93
CA THR A 222 10.74 -3.75 -13.98
C THR A 222 11.71 -4.93 -13.99
N LEU A 223 11.51 -5.95 -13.14
CA LEU A 223 12.38 -7.12 -13.09
C LEU A 223 12.35 -7.89 -14.42
N VAL A 224 11.16 -8.15 -14.93
CA VAL A 224 10.95 -8.87 -16.21
C VAL A 224 11.58 -8.08 -17.36
N TRP A 225 11.31 -6.77 -17.45
CA TRP A 225 11.88 -5.89 -18.46
C TRP A 225 13.41 -5.89 -18.45
N LEU A 226 14.05 -5.79 -17.27
CA LEU A 226 15.52 -5.84 -17.15
C LEU A 226 16.08 -7.18 -17.64
N MET A 227 15.40 -8.30 -17.36
CA MET A 227 15.87 -9.63 -17.73
C MET A 227 15.60 -9.95 -19.21
N THR A 228 14.39 -9.68 -19.69
CA THR A 228 13.95 -10.12 -21.03
C THR A 228 14.30 -9.14 -22.15
N ASP A 229 14.23 -7.85 -21.87
CA ASP A 229 14.44 -6.79 -22.87
C ASP A 229 15.86 -6.20 -22.81
N ARG A 230 16.45 -6.14 -21.61
CA ARG A 230 17.79 -5.59 -21.39
C ARG A 230 18.88 -6.65 -21.19
N GLY A 231 18.52 -7.92 -21.12
CA GLY A 231 19.45 -9.04 -21.01
C GLY A 231 20.22 -9.11 -19.68
N TRP A 232 19.69 -8.50 -18.61
CA TRP A 232 20.35 -8.53 -17.30
C TRP A 232 20.20 -9.89 -16.63
N SER A 233 21.21 -10.29 -15.83
CA SER A 233 21.08 -11.46 -14.97
C SER A 233 20.01 -11.22 -13.88
N ALA A 234 19.38 -12.28 -13.40
CA ALA A 234 18.40 -12.21 -12.31
C ALA A 234 18.96 -11.52 -11.06
N ALA A 235 20.24 -11.75 -10.74
CA ALA A 235 20.92 -11.15 -9.60
C ALA A 235 21.08 -9.62 -9.76
N SER A 236 21.55 -9.15 -10.92
CA SER A 236 21.73 -7.71 -11.17
C SER A 236 20.38 -6.98 -11.28
N ALA A 237 19.40 -7.60 -11.94
CA ALA A 237 18.06 -7.05 -12.04
C ALA A 237 17.37 -6.96 -10.66
N GLY A 238 17.48 -8.00 -9.84
CA GLY A 238 16.96 -8.01 -8.46
C GLY A 238 17.63 -6.94 -7.58
N ALA A 239 18.96 -6.78 -7.69
CA ALA A 239 19.67 -5.71 -6.96
C ALA A 239 19.18 -4.31 -7.37
N MET A 240 18.96 -4.07 -8.68
CA MET A 240 18.44 -2.80 -9.18
C MET A 240 17.02 -2.53 -8.69
N VAL A 241 16.14 -3.52 -8.73
CA VAL A 241 14.77 -3.40 -8.19
C VAL A 241 14.80 -3.08 -6.70
N THR A 242 15.66 -3.75 -5.93
CA THR A 242 15.83 -3.47 -4.50
C THR A 242 16.31 -2.04 -4.25
N PHE A 243 17.30 -1.58 -5.02
CA PHE A 243 17.79 -0.19 -4.96
C PHE A 243 16.67 0.81 -5.27
N ALA A 244 15.89 0.57 -6.34
CA ALA A 244 14.75 1.43 -6.69
C ALA A 244 13.67 1.46 -5.60
N GLN A 245 13.42 0.34 -4.91
CA GLN A 245 12.47 0.28 -3.78
C GLN A 245 12.95 1.11 -2.57
N ILE A 246 14.24 1.06 -2.26
CA ILE A 246 14.84 1.89 -1.20
C ILE A 246 14.69 3.38 -1.53
N LEU A 247 15.01 3.77 -2.77
CA LEU A 247 14.83 5.14 -3.23
C LEU A 247 13.35 5.55 -3.23
N GLY A 248 12.45 4.66 -3.61
CA GLY A 248 11.00 4.88 -3.55
C GLY A 248 10.50 5.13 -2.12
N ALA A 249 11.02 4.39 -1.14
CA ALA A 249 10.72 4.65 0.27
C ALA A 249 11.21 6.04 0.72
N ALA A 250 12.43 6.42 0.33
CA ALA A 250 12.95 7.77 0.57
C ALA A 250 12.12 8.85 -0.14
N GLY A 251 11.66 8.59 -1.37
CA GLY A 251 10.78 9.47 -2.13
C GLY A 251 9.45 9.76 -1.42
N ARG A 252 8.82 8.75 -0.84
CA ARG A 252 7.59 8.91 -0.03
C ARG A 252 7.80 9.84 1.17
N ILE A 253 8.92 9.68 1.88
CA ILE A 253 9.30 10.52 3.03
C ILE A 253 9.58 11.94 2.56
N ALA A 254 10.35 12.10 1.48
CA ALA A 254 10.69 13.40 0.92
C ALA A 254 9.45 14.16 0.43
N ALA A 255 8.54 13.50 -0.27
CA ALA A 255 7.27 14.07 -0.73
C ALA A 255 6.40 14.52 0.46
N GLY A 256 6.31 13.70 1.52
CA GLY A 256 5.62 14.06 2.75
C GLY A 256 6.18 15.32 3.40
N ARG A 257 7.51 15.38 3.56
CA ARG A 257 8.18 16.57 4.09
C ARG A 257 8.01 17.81 3.19
N TRP A 258 8.05 17.62 1.88
CA TRP A 258 7.80 18.69 0.92
C TRP A 258 6.39 19.24 1.07
N SER A 259 5.38 18.38 1.15
CA SER A 259 3.99 18.75 1.39
C SER A 259 3.83 19.59 2.67
N ASP A 260 4.47 19.17 3.77
CA ASP A 260 4.44 19.89 5.04
C ASP A 260 5.07 21.28 4.92
N LYS A 261 6.21 21.42 4.20
CA LYS A 261 6.90 22.71 3.97
C LYS A 261 6.10 23.68 3.10
N VAL A 262 5.41 23.15 2.07
CA VAL A 262 4.63 23.97 1.13
C VAL A 262 3.25 24.34 1.71
N GLY A 263 2.85 23.69 2.81
CA GLY A 263 1.53 23.90 3.41
C GLY A 263 0.37 23.47 2.48
N SER A 264 0.57 22.37 1.74
CA SER A 264 -0.42 21.86 0.79
C SER A 264 -0.27 20.35 0.62
N ARG A 265 -1.38 19.62 0.58
CA ARG A 265 -1.41 18.18 0.26
C ARG A 265 -1.57 17.93 -1.23
N LEU A 266 -2.47 18.66 -1.84
CA LEU A 266 -2.93 18.38 -3.20
C LEU A 266 -2.08 19.05 -4.29
N HIS A 267 -1.41 20.16 -4.00
CA HIS A 267 -0.47 20.75 -4.95
C HIS A 267 0.73 19.83 -5.25
N PRO A 268 1.42 19.25 -4.25
CA PRO A 268 2.45 18.25 -4.51
C PRO A 268 1.92 17.01 -5.25
N VAL A 269 0.71 16.50 -4.93
CA VAL A 269 0.10 15.39 -5.69
C VAL A 269 -0.01 15.73 -7.17
N ARG A 270 -0.48 16.96 -7.51
CA ARG A 270 -0.56 17.41 -8.90
C ARG A 270 0.81 17.48 -9.58
N THR A 271 1.83 17.97 -8.88
CA THR A 271 3.20 18.05 -9.41
C THR A 271 3.80 16.66 -9.62
N ILE A 272 3.57 15.73 -8.67
CA ILE A 272 4.01 14.33 -8.79
C ILE A 272 3.30 13.66 -9.99
N ALA A 273 2.02 13.92 -10.22
CA ALA A 273 1.30 13.41 -11.38
C ALA A 273 1.94 13.88 -12.71
N ILE A 274 2.33 15.16 -12.80
CA ILE A 274 3.09 15.67 -13.96
C ILE A 274 4.41 14.92 -14.10
N GLY A 275 5.17 14.80 -12.99
CA GLY A 275 6.43 14.08 -12.97
C GLY A 275 6.29 12.61 -13.38
N ALA A 276 5.23 11.93 -12.94
CA ALA A 276 4.94 10.55 -13.31
C ALA A 276 4.61 10.40 -14.81
N ALA A 277 3.79 11.32 -15.37
CA ALA A 277 3.51 11.33 -16.79
C ALA A 277 4.77 11.54 -17.63
N VAL A 278 5.60 12.52 -17.24
CA VAL A 278 6.89 12.80 -17.91
C VAL A 278 7.83 11.61 -17.78
N ALA A 279 8.00 11.05 -16.60
CA ALA A 279 8.89 9.90 -16.37
C ALA A 279 8.46 8.68 -17.19
N MET A 280 7.17 8.34 -17.22
CA MET A 280 6.65 7.22 -18.01
C MET A 280 6.75 7.48 -19.51
N GLY A 281 6.50 8.72 -19.97
CA GLY A 281 6.68 9.10 -21.38
C GLY A 281 8.15 9.05 -21.82
N LEU A 282 9.08 9.56 -20.98
CA LEU A 282 10.52 9.46 -21.23
C LEU A 282 10.99 8.00 -21.22
N LEU A 283 10.44 7.17 -20.31
CA LEU A 283 10.73 5.75 -20.28
C LEU A 283 10.31 5.07 -21.57
N ALA A 284 9.11 5.36 -22.08
CA ALA A 284 8.61 4.84 -23.34
C ALA A 284 9.53 5.21 -24.51
N VAL A 285 9.93 6.49 -24.61
CA VAL A 285 10.80 6.98 -25.70
C VAL A 285 12.21 6.39 -25.58
N THR A 286 12.82 6.43 -24.40
CA THR A 286 14.20 5.93 -24.21
C THR A 286 14.27 4.42 -24.37
N ASP A 287 13.20 3.71 -24.03
CA ASP A 287 13.10 2.26 -24.22
C ASP A 287 12.92 1.92 -25.71
N LEU A 288 12.06 2.64 -26.43
CA LEU A 288 11.82 2.47 -27.87
C LEU A 288 13.09 2.59 -28.70
N ILE A 289 13.98 3.53 -28.34
CA ILE A 289 15.28 3.72 -29.02
C ILE A 289 16.42 2.89 -28.39
N HIS A 290 16.09 1.94 -27.50
CA HIS A 290 17.03 1.09 -26.77
C HIS A 290 18.17 1.87 -26.08
N SER A 291 17.91 3.11 -25.63
CA SER A 291 18.89 3.94 -24.93
C SER A 291 19.24 3.37 -23.56
N PRO A 292 20.51 3.38 -23.16
CA PRO A 292 20.92 2.98 -21.80
C PRO A 292 20.32 3.92 -20.71
N LEU A 293 19.90 5.12 -21.09
CA LEU A 293 19.23 6.05 -20.19
C LEU A 293 17.89 5.53 -19.66
N SER A 294 17.25 4.57 -20.36
CA SER A 294 15.99 3.98 -19.91
C SER A 294 16.08 3.37 -18.50
N ILE A 295 17.25 2.85 -18.11
CA ILE A 295 17.46 2.29 -16.77
C ILE A 295 17.39 3.39 -15.71
N ALA A 296 18.07 4.53 -15.94
CA ALA A 296 18.01 5.67 -15.03
C ALA A 296 16.59 6.27 -14.96
N VAL A 297 15.92 6.38 -16.11
CA VAL A 297 14.52 6.85 -16.17
C VAL A 297 13.59 5.89 -15.45
N MET A 298 13.78 4.56 -15.54
CA MET A 298 13.02 3.57 -14.80
C MET A 298 13.18 3.74 -13.28
N VAL A 299 14.40 4.01 -12.79
CA VAL A 299 14.62 4.31 -11.36
C VAL A 299 13.88 5.57 -10.94
N VAL A 300 13.94 6.63 -11.75
CA VAL A 300 13.19 7.87 -11.49
C VAL A 300 11.70 7.62 -11.49
N ALA A 301 11.17 6.88 -12.47
CA ALA A 301 9.77 6.49 -12.53
C ALA A 301 9.36 5.68 -11.29
N SER A 302 10.19 4.75 -10.81
CA SER A 302 9.94 3.97 -9.60
C SER A 302 9.80 4.84 -8.35
N VAL A 303 10.58 5.92 -8.25
CA VAL A 303 10.50 6.86 -7.12
C VAL A 303 9.28 7.77 -7.23
N VAL A 304 9.07 8.36 -8.41
CA VAL A 304 8.01 9.37 -8.61
C VAL A 304 6.63 8.74 -8.48
N THR A 305 6.40 7.56 -9.08
CA THR A 305 5.08 6.91 -9.10
C THR A 305 4.59 6.40 -7.74
N VAL A 306 5.45 6.32 -6.73
CA VAL A 306 5.06 5.92 -5.37
C VAL A 306 4.95 7.11 -4.40
N SER A 307 5.40 8.31 -4.82
CA SER A 307 5.61 9.45 -3.92
C SER A 307 4.31 10.15 -3.51
N ASP A 308 3.22 10.02 -4.26
CA ASP A 308 1.91 10.61 -3.97
C ASP A 308 1.13 9.87 -2.87
N ASN A 309 1.39 8.59 -2.66
CA ASN A 309 0.60 7.73 -1.78
C ASN A 309 0.39 8.34 -0.38
N GLY A 310 1.46 8.72 0.30
CA GLY A 310 1.36 9.32 1.63
C GLY A 310 0.53 10.60 1.65
N LEU A 311 0.62 11.42 0.62
CA LEU A 311 -0.09 12.69 0.50
C LEU A 311 -1.60 12.49 0.29
N ALA A 312 -1.97 11.58 -0.61
CA ALA A 312 -3.37 11.25 -0.87
C ALA A 312 -4.06 10.68 0.38
N PHE A 313 -3.39 9.75 1.09
CA PHE A 313 -3.90 9.20 2.35
C PHE A 313 -4.06 10.28 3.42
N THR A 314 -3.09 11.19 3.54
CA THR A 314 -3.18 12.31 4.51
C THR A 314 -4.33 13.25 4.16
N ALA A 315 -4.43 13.66 2.89
CA ALA A 315 -5.51 14.56 2.44
C ALA A 315 -6.91 13.95 2.68
N ILE A 316 -7.08 12.65 2.37
CA ILE A 316 -8.34 11.95 2.59
C ILE A 316 -8.71 11.91 4.07
N ALA A 317 -7.75 11.57 4.95
CA ALA A 317 -8.01 11.48 6.38
C ALA A 317 -8.32 12.85 6.99
N GLU A 318 -7.64 13.93 6.54
CA GLU A 318 -7.88 15.31 6.98
C GLU A 318 -9.24 15.83 6.50
N LEU A 319 -9.61 15.59 5.25
CA LEU A 319 -10.90 16.03 4.68
C LEU A 319 -12.10 15.23 5.19
N ALA A 320 -11.91 13.96 5.50
CA ALA A 320 -12.97 13.11 6.03
C ALA A 320 -13.29 13.40 7.50
N GLY A 321 -12.37 14.03 8.23
CA GLY A 321 -12.56 14.38 9.63
C GLY A 321 -12.50 13.21 10.61
N PRO A 322 -12.63 13.50 11.92
CA PRO A 322 -12.33 12.54 12.98
C PRO A 322 -13.30 11.36 13.08
N PHE A 323 -14.50 11.45 12.50
CA PHE A 323 -15.53 10.40 12.57
C PHE A 323 -15.72 9.61 11.27
N TRP A 324 -15.01 10.00 10.19
CA TRP A 324 -15.13 9.38 8.87
C TRP A 324 -13.79 8.95 8.26
N SER A 325 -12.67 9.36 8.83
CA SER A 325 -11.35 9.10 8.27
C SER A 325 -11.01 7.61 8.16
N GLY A 326 -11.49 6.76 9.06
CA GLY A 326 -11.29 5.31 8.97
C GLY A 326 -11.95 4.72 7.72
N ARG A 327 -13.23 5.03 7.50
CA ARG A 327 -13.97 4.59 6.29
C ARG A 327 -13.37 5.15 5.02
N ALA A 328 -12.96 6.41 5.04
CA ALA A 328 -12.35 7.06 3.88
C ALA A 328 -11.00 6.41 3.52
N LEU A 329 -10.15 6.11 4.51
CA LEU A 329 -8.91 5.36 4.32
C LEU A 329 -9.17 3.92 3.85
N GLY A 330 -10.21 3.27 4.37
CA GLY A 330 -10.66 1.95 3.90
C GLY A 330 -11.06 1.98 2.43
N THR A 331 -11.86 2.96 2.01
CA THR A 331 -12.26 3.16 0.60
C THR A 331 -11.04 3.41 -0.29
N GLN A 332 -10.10 4.24 0.16
CA GLN A 332 -8.84 4.51 -0.56
C GLN A 332 -8.02 3.24 -0.79
N ASN A 333 -7.80 2.46 0.27
CA ASN A 333 -7.05 1.21 0.16
C ASN A 333 -7.76 0.19 -0.75
N THR A 334 -9.09 0.05 -0.61
CA THR A 334 -9.88 -0.86 -1.46
C THR A 334 -9.75 -0.50 -2.93
N SER A 335 -9.91 0.78 -3.29
CA SER A 335 -9.80 1.22 -4.68
C SER A 335 -8.39 1.00 -5.26
N GLN A 336 -7.34 1.27 -4.48
CA GLN A 336 -5.97 1.02 -4.90
C GLN A 336 -5.67 -0.48 -5.09
N LEU A 337 -6.14 -1.34 -4.19
CA LEU A 337 -5.91 -2.78 -4.28
C LEU A 337 -6.68 -3.42 -5.45
N LEU A 338 -7.90 -2.98 -5.71
CA LEU A 338 -8.65 -3.43 -6.90
C LEU A 338 -7.90 -3.05 -8.18
N THR A 339 -7.39 -1.82 -8.25
CA THR A 339 -6.57 -1.37 -9.37
C THR A 339 -5.29 -2.21 -9.50
N ALA A 340 -4.59 -2.44 -8.39
CA ALA A 340 -3.38 -3.26 -8.36
C ALA A 340 -3.62 -4.73 -8.78
N GLY A 341 -4.82 -5.26 -8.56
CA GLY A 341 -5.20 -6.58 -9.04
C GLY A 341 -5.49 -6.65 -10.54
N ILE A 342 -5.99 -5.55 -11.13
CA ILE A 342 -6.37 -5.49 -12.55
C ILE A 342 -5.18 -5.12 -13.45
N VAL A 343 -4.30 -4.23 -13.00
CA VAL A 343 -3.21 -3.68 -13.81
C VAL A 343 -2.23 -4.76 -14.34
N PRO A 344 -1.72 -5.72 -13.53
CA PRO A 344 -0.76 -6.69 -14.04
C PRO A 344 -1.28 -7.55 -15.20
N PRO A 345 -2.47 -8.16 -15.16
CA PRO A 345 -2.95 -8.95 -16.29
C PRO A 345 -3.22 -8.10 -17.53
N VAL A 346 -3.75 -6.88 -17.38
CA VAL A 346 -4.04 -5.98 -18.51
C VAL A 346 -2.75 -5.51 -19.18
N PHE A 347 -1.78 -5.03 -18.41
CA PHE A 347 -0.52 -4.55 -18.96
C PHE A 347 0.41 -5.70 -19.39
N GLY A 348 0.33 -6.85 -18.72
CA GLY A 348 1.02 -8.06 -19.17
C GLY A 348 0.55 -8.51 -20.55
N ALA A 349 -0.77 -8.51 -20.80
CA ALA A 349 -1.33 -8.77 -22.12
C ALA A 349 -0.87 -7.71 -23.14
N LEU A 350 -0.90 -6.42 -22.77
CA LEU A 350 -0.43 -5.35 -23.66
C LEU A 350 1.05 -5.49 -24.03
N ILE A 351 1.91 -5.83 -23.07
CA ILE A 351 3.35 -6.07 -23.29
C ILE A 351 3.54 -7.26 -24.25
N THR A 352 2.82 -8.36 -24.02
CA THR A 352 2.93 -9.58 -24.84
C THR A 352 2.42 -9.36 -26.28
N MET A 353 1.33 -8.62 -26.44
CA MET A 353 0.70 -8.36 -27.76
C MET A 353 1.42 -7.26 -28.56
N ALA A 354 2.13 -6.37 -27.87
CA ALA A 354 2.79 -5.24 -28.51
C ALA A 354 4.26 -5.09 -28.05
N SER A 355 4.53 -4.35 -26.96
CA SER A 355 5.89 -4.12 -26.46
C SER A 355 5.89 -3.38 -25.12
N PHE A 356 7.04 -3.37 -24.43
CA PHE A 356 7.26 -2.56 -23.23
C PHE A 356 7.14 -1.06 -23.50
N PRO A 357 7.77 -0.48 -24.56
CA PRO A 357 7.63 0.96 -24.85
C PRO A 357 6.18 1.41 -25.00
N LEU A 358 5.33 0.63 -25.67
CA LEU A 358 3.91 0.98 -25.81
C LEU A 358 3.18 0.90 -24.48
N ALA A 359 3.46 -0.10 -23.67
CA ALA A 359 2.89 -0.22 -22.32
C ALA A 359 3.27 0.98 -21.44
N PHE A 360 4.52 1.43 -21.48
CA PHE A 360 4.97 2.63 -20.77
C PHE A 360 4.32 3.92 -21.31
N ALA A 361 4.14 4.04 -22.63
CA ALA A 361 3.45 5.17 -23.24
C ALA A 361 1.97 5.24 -22.83
N VAL A 362 1.27 4.12 -22.88
CA VAL A 362 -0.12 4.03 -22.40
C VAL A 362 -0.20 4.36 -20.91
N CYS A 363 0.77 3.90 -20.13
CA CYS A 363 0.85 4.17 -18.70
C CYS A 363 0.98 5.66 -18.38
N ALA A 364 1.68 6.45 -19.22
CA ALA A 364 1.83 7.89 -19.07
C ALA A 364 0.50 8.66 -19.19
N LEU A 365 -0.50 8.10 -19.83
CA LEU A 365 -1.83 8.74 -20.01
C LEU A 365 -2.59 8.81 -18.68
N PHE A 366 -2.44 7.86 -17.79
CA PHE A 366 -3.19 7.82 -16.53
C PHE A 366 -2.88 9.01 -15.61
N PRO A 367 -1.62 9.36 -15.33
CA PRO A 367 -1.30 10.59 -14.60
C PRO A 367 -1.80 11.86 -15.32
N LEU A 368 -1.78 11.93 -16.66
CA LEU A 368 -2.31 13.07 -17.39
C LEU A 368 -3.83 13.22 -17.18
N ILE A 369 -4.58 12.12 -17.25
CA ILE A 369 -6.02 12.09 -16.95
C ILE A 369 -6.29 12.49 -15.50
N ALA A 370 -5.40 12.18 -14.56
CA ALA A 370 -5.53 12.56 -13.17
C ALA A 370 -5.42 14.07 -12.92
N LEU A 371 -4.65 14.82 -13.73
CA LEU A 371 -4.36 16.25 -13.51
C LEU A 371 -5.60 17.13 -13.31
N PRO A 372 -6.64 17.10 -14.18
CA PRO A 372 -7.83 17.91 -14.00
C PRO A 372 -8.71 17.44 -12.83
N LEU A 373 -8.51 16.22 -12.35
CA LEU A 373 -9.27 15.68 -11.23
C LEU A 373 -8.71 16.12 -9.87
N VAL A 374 -7.44 16.52 -9.78
CA VAL A 374 -6.84 16.95 -8.49
C VAL A 374 -7.55 18.19 -7.97
N PRO A 375 -8.27 18.14 -6.83
CA PRO A 375 -9.08 19.25 -6.34
C PRO A 375 -8.24 20.24 -5.52
N VAL A 376 -7.26 20.90 -6.13
CA VAL A 376 -6.29 21.79 -5.43
C VAL A 376 -6.96 22.92 -4.65
N ALA A 377 -8.13 23.39 -5.10
CA ALA A 377 -8.89 24.44 -4.40
C ALA A 377 -9.47 23.96 -3.06
N ALA A 378 -9.65 22.65 -2.89
CA ALA A 378 -10.17 22.04 -1.66
C ALA A 378 -9.04 21.48 -0.76
N ASP A 379 -7.81 22.00 -0.91
CA ASP A 379 -6.67 21.53 -0.10
C ASP A 379 -6.92 21.74 1.39
N PRO A 380 -6.79 20.69 2.22
CA PRO A 380 -7.15 20.75 3.64
C PRO A 380 -6.28 21.73 4.45
N LEU A 381 -5.03 21.97 4.02
CA LEU A 381 -4.13 22.91 4.72
C LEU A 381 -4.37 24.37 4.35
N ARG A 382 -4.88 24.65 3.16
CA ARG A 382 -5.20 26.02 2.71
C ARG A 382 -6.43 26.61 3.38
N ASN A 383 -7.33 25.74 3.81
CA ASN A 383 -8.62 26.12 4.39
C ASN A 383 -8.60 26.09 5.93
N GLN A 384 -7.44 25.84 6.57
CA GLN A 384 -7.32 25.95 8.01
C GLN A 384 -7.08 27.41 8.40
N PRO A 385 -7.77 27.95 9.42
CA PRO A 385 -7.45 29.25 9.96
C PRO A 385 -6.00 29.25 10.46
N PRO A 386 -5.28 30.39 10.36
CA PRO A 386 -3.91 30.47 10.86
C PRO A 386 -3.87 30.07 12.32
N THR A 387 -3.04 29.10 12.65
CA THR A 387 -2.77 28.71 14.05
C THR A 387 -2.07 29.89 14.71
N THR A 388 -2.82 30.65 15.53
CA THR A 388 -2.29 31.67 16.45
C THR A 388 -1.43 31.02 17.52
#